data_32d3247a196433822890fd2d5004cada
#
_entry.id   32d3247a196433822890fd2d5004cada
#
_cell.length_a   1.000
_cell.length_b   1.000
_cell.length_c   1.000
_cell.angle_alpha   90.00
_cell.angle_beta   90.00
_cell.angle_gamma   90.00
#
_symmetry.space_group_name_H-M   'P 1'
#
loop_
_entity.id
_entity.type
_entity.pdbx_description
1 polymer ?
#
loop_
_entity_poly.entity_id
_entity_poly.type
_entity_poly.pdbx_seq_one_letter_code
_entity_poly.pdbx_strand_id
1 'polypeptide(L)'
;MPEVPQTLEYLRTRHRLILVTKGAQAEQSGKIERSGLKEYFSATEIVAEKDSAVYHALAEKYELARESTWMIGNSPRSDINPALAAGLHAVFVPHGDTWILEHEEVNAAPAGQRLLILGRFAELREHF
;
A
#
# COMPACT_ATOMS: atom_id res chain seq x y z
N MET A 1 9.65 2.06 -13.95
CA MET A 1 10.31 3.32 -13.58
C MET A 1 11.46 3.04 -12.62
N PRO A 2 12.63 3.56 -12.91
CA PRO A 2 13.81 3.20 -12.11
C PRO A 2 13.72 3.61 -10.64
N GLU A 3 13.01 4.67 -10.32
CA GLU A 3 12.90 5.10 -8.92
C GLU A 3 12.13 4.14 -8.02
N VAL A 4 11.25 3.29 -8.59
CA VAL A 4 10.49 2.33 -7.78
C VAL A 4 11.39 1.24 -7.21
N PRO A 5 12.20 0.53 -8.02
CA PRO A 5 13.12 -0.47 -7.47
C PRO A 5 14.09 0.12 -6.45
N GLN A 6 14.64 1.31 -6.72
CA GLN A 6 15.59 1.95 -5.82
C GLN A 6 14.94 2.31 -4.49
N THR A 7 13.71 2.79 -4.52
CA THR A 7 12.97 3.13 -3.31
C THR A 7 12.63 1.89 -2.51
N LEU A 8 12.20 0.82 -3.17
CA LEU A 8 11.90 -0.44 -2.50
C LEU A 8 13.15 -1.03 -1.84
N GLU A 9 14.30 -0.95 -2.51
CA GLU A 9 15.56 -1.41 -1.93
C GLU A 9 15.90 -0.66 -0.65
N TYR A 10 15.72 0.65 -0.66
CA TYR A 10 15.94 1.47 0.53
C TYR A 10 14.99 1.05 1.66
N LEU A 11 13.71 0.87 1.35
CA LEU A 11 12.70 0.57 2.36
C LEU A 11 12.87 -0.83 2.96
N ARG A 12 13.20 -1.84 2.14
CA ARG A 12 13.27 -3.21 2.63
C ARG A 12 14.38 -3.45 3.66
N THR A 13 15.39 -2.59 3.67
CA THR A 13 16.47 -2.70 4.66
C THR A 13 16.05 -2.15 6.02
N ARG A 14 14.93 -1.43 6.08
CA ARG A 14 14.45 -0.76 7.28
C ARG A 14 13.08 -1.23 7.73
N HIS A 15 12.31 -1.80 6.82
CA HIS A 15 10.92 -2.15 7.06
C HIS A 15 10.59 -3.49 6.43
N ARG A 16 9.54 -4.11 6.96
CA ARG A 16 8.98 -5.31 6.36
C ARG A 16 7.99 -4.89 5.29
N LEU A 17 8.22 -5.32 4.06
CA LEU A 17 7.38 -4.94 2.93
C LEU A 17 6.47 -6.10 2.53
N ILE A 18 5.18 -5.80 2.36
CA ILE A 18 4.18 -6.75 1.90
C ILE A 18 3.48 -6.12 0.70
N LEU A 19 3.41 -6.85 -0.40
CA LEU A 19 2.71 -6.38 -1.58
C LEU A 19 1.26 -6.89 -1.54
N VAL A 20 0.30 -5.96 -1.67
CA VAL A 20 -1.12 -6.31 -1.72
C VAL A 20 -1.67 -5.86 -3.06
N THR A 21 -2.25 -6.78 -3.81
CA THR A 21 -2.81 -6.47 -5.11
C THR A 21 -4.21 -7.09 -5.24
N LYS A 22 -5.10 -6.39 -5.96
CA LYS A 22 -6.47 -6.82 -6.19
C LYS A 22 -6.60 -7.41 -7.58
N GLY A 23 -7.27 -8.55 -7.69
CA GLY A 23 -7.53 -9.16 -8.98
C GLY A 23 -7.60 -10.68 -8.92
N ALA A 24 -7.62 -11.30 -10.09
CA ALA A 24 -7.63 -12.75 -10.21
C ALA A 24 -6.25 -13.32 -9.86
N GLN A 25 -6.25 -14.42 -9.10
CA GLN A 25 -5.02 -15.02 -8.59
C GLN A 25 -3.97 -15.27 -9.68
N ALA A 26 -4.35 -15.98 -10.73
CA ALA A 26 -3.41 -16.35 -11.79
C ALA A 26 -2.88 -15.14 -12.56
N GLU A 27 -3.76 -14.20 -12.87
CA GLU A 27 -3.39 -13.01 -13.61
C GLU A 27 -2.43 -12.12 -12.81
N GLN A 28 -2.75 -11.85 -11.56
CA GLN A 28 -1.91 -10.99 -10.72
C GLN A 28 -0.59 -11.66 -10.38
N SER A 29 -0.60 -12.97 -10.15
CA SER A 29 0.62 -13.74 -9.90
C SER A 29 1.59 -13.60 -11.08
N GLY A 30 1.07 -13.69 -12.31
CA GLY A 30 1.89 -13.51 -13.51
C GLY A 30 2.44 -12.10 -13.62
N LYS A 31 1.65 -11.09 -13.30
CA LYS A 31 2.11 -9.70 -13.33
C LYS A 31 3.23 -9.45 -12.33
N ILE A 32 3.10 -10.00 -11.13
CA ILE A 32 4.11 -9.86 -10.08
C ILE A 32 5.43 -10.50 -10.53
N GLU A 33 5.36 -11.70 -11.09
CA GLU A 33 6.55 -12.38 -11.59
C GLU A 33 7.25 -11.57 -12.69
N ARG A 34 6.47 -11.01 -13.62
CA ARG A 34 7.02 -10.26 -14.74
C ARG A 34 7.53 -8.87 -14.35
N SER A 35 7.08 -8.33 -13.22
CA SER A 35 7.48 -6.99 -12.79
C SER A 35 8.93 -6.92 -12.33
N GLY A 36 9.49 -8.04 -11.91
CA GLY A 36 10.83 -8.07 -11.33
C GLY A 36 10.91 -7.48 -9.93
N LEU A 37 9.76 -7.17 -9.32
CA LEU A 37 9.72 -6.50 -8.01
C LEU A 37 9.45 -7.46 -6.84
N LYS A 38 9.10 -8.70 -7.13
CA LYS A 38 8.70 -9.66 -6.10
C LYS A 38 9.74 -9.84 -4.99
N GLU A 39 11.01 -9.80 -5.34
CA GLU A 39 12.09 -10.02 -4.37
C GLU A 39 12.21 -8.94 -3.30
N TYR A 40 11.62 -7.77 -3.53
CA TYR A 40 11.66 -6.69 -2.56
C TYR A 40 10.68 -6.87 -1.42
N PHE A 41 9.74 -7.81 -1.57
CA PHE A 41 8.67 -8.01 -0.59
C PHE A 41 8.86 -9.31 0.16
N SER A 42 8.61 -9.27 1.48
CA SER A 42 8.68 -10.48 2.30
C SER A 42 7.48 -11.40 2.06
N ALA A 43 6.36 -10.82 1.57
CA ALA A 43 5.16 -11.58 1.26
C ALA A 43 4.35 -10.85 0.20
N THR A 44 3.54 -11.59 -0.54
CA THR A 44 2.60 -11.03 -1.52
C THR A 44 1.21 -11.58 -1.23
N GLU A 45 0.21 -10.70 -1.32
CA GLU A 45 -1.19 -11.05 -1.12
C GLU A 45 -2.00 -10.60 -2.31
N ILE A 46 -2.72 -11.54 -2.90
CA ILE A 46 -3.62 -11.23 -4.02
C ILE A 46 -5.04 -11.40 -3.47
N VAL A 47 -5.80 -10.32 -3.48
CA VAL A 47 -7.12 -10.28 -2.85
C VAL A 47 -8.20 -9.96 -3.87
N ALA A 48 -9.43 -10.42 -3.61
CA ALA A 48 -10.57 -10.15 -4.48
C ALA A 48 -11.01 -8.69 -4.36
N GLU A 49 -10.94 -8.14 -3.16
CA GLU A 49 -11.30 -6.76 -2.88
C GLU A 49 -10.32 -6.16 -1.88
N LYS A 50 -10.15 -4.85 -1.94
CA LYS A 50 -9.38 -4.09 -0.96
C LYS A 50 -10.36 -3.28 -0.12
N ASP A 51 -10.68 -3.78 1.06
CA ASP A 51 -11.59 -3.11 2.00
C ASP A 51 -11.03 -3.22 3.42
N SER A 52 -11.70 -2.58 4.37
CA SER A 52 -11.19 -2.56 5.75
C SER A 52 -11.11 -3.96 6.36
N ALA A 53 -12.03 -4.85 6.01
CA ALA A 53 -12.01 -6.22 6.51
C ALA A 53 -10.77 -6.97 6.05
N VAL A 54 -10.36 -6.76 4.79
CA VAL A 54 -9.14 -7.35 4.24
C VAL A 54 -7.91 -6.83 4.99
N TYR A 55 -7.83 -5.53 5.23
CA TYR A 55 -6.68 -4.98 5.94
C TYR A 55 -6.63 -5.43 7.40
N HIS A 56 -7.77 -5.58 8.06
CA HIS A 56 -7.82 -6.19 9.39
C HIS A 56 -7.28 -7.63 9.35
N ALA A 57 -7.74 -8.41 8.37
CA ALA A 57 -7.32 -9.80 8.23
C ALA A 57 -5.81 -9.92 7.97
N LEU A 58 -5.27 -9.03 7.15
CA LEU A 58 -3.83 -9.03 6.86
C LEU A 58 -3.02 -8.64 8.09
N ALA A 59 -3.50 -7.68 8.87
CA ALA A 59 -2.82 -7.29 10.11
C ALA A 59 -2.77 -8.46 11.09
N GLU A 60 -3.86 -9.23 11.18
CA GLU A 60 -3.90 -10.43 12.02
C GLU A 60 -2.97 -11.52 11.50
N LYS A 61 -3.06 -11.79 10.19
CA LYS A 61 -2.28 -12.86 9.55
C LYS A 61 -0.77 -12.68 9.74
N TYR A 62 -0.29 -11.45 9.60
CA TYR A 62 1.13 -11.16 9.69
C TYR A 62 1.53 -10.59 11.03
N GLU A 63 0.61 -10.55 11.98
CA GLU A 63 0.84 -10.05 13.34
C GLU A 63 1.44 -8.62 13.31
N LEU A 64 0.82 -7.77 12.51
CA LEU A 64 1.29 -6.40 12.34
C LEU A 64 0.86 -5.51 13.51
N ALA A 65 1.80 -4.69 13.99
CA ALA A 65 1.49 -3.66 14.96
C ALA A 65 0.87 -2.48 14.21
N ARG A 66 -0.42 -2.21 14.42
CA ARG A 66 -1.12 -1.19 13.66
C ARG A 66 -0.52 0.20 13.83
N GLU A 67 -0.01 0.51 15.01
CA GLU A 67 0.60 1.80 15.30
C GLU A 67 1.90 2.06 14.54
N SER A 68 2.48 1.03 13.95
CA SER A 68 3.70 1.16 13.13
C SER A 68 3.55 0.60 11.72
N THR A 69 2.31 0.37 11.29
CA THR A 69 2.02 -0.19 9.98
C THR A 69 1.39 0.87 9.07
N TRP A 70 1.90 0.94 7.86
CA TRP A 70 1.46 1.92 6.86
C TRP A 70 1.00 1.24 5.59
N MET A 71 -0.12 1.69 5.05
CA MET A 71 -0.56 1.31 3.71
C MET A 71 -0.16 2.42 2.74
N ILE A 72 0.51 2.04 1.68
CA ILE A 72 0.96 2.98 0.65
C ILE A 72 0.22 2.65 -0.64
N GLY A 73 -0.45 3.61 -1.22
CA GLY A 73 -1.20 3.35 -2.43
C GLY A 73 -1.66 4.61 -3.15
N ASN A 74 -2.28 4.39 -4.30
CA ASN A 74 -2.73 5.47 -5.17
C ASN A 74 -4.25 5.57 -5.31
N SER A 75 -5.00 4.77 -4.57
CA SER A 75 -6.45 4.79 -4.65
C SER A 75 -7.07 5.15 -3.30
N PRO A 76 -7.76 6.30 -3.20
CA PRO A 76 -8.45 6.64 -1.95
C PRO A 76 -9.44 5.55 -1.54
N ARG A 77 -10.22 5.04 -2.49
CA ARG A 77 -11.26 4.05 -2.20
C ARG A 77 -10.72 2.67 -1.83
N SER A 78 -9.67 2.22 -2.53
CA SER A 78 -9.18 0.85 -2.36
C SER A 78 -8.03 0.73 -1.36
N ASP A 79 -7.17 1.75 -1.30
CA ASP A 79 -5.95 1.68 -0.49
C ASP A 79 -6.03 2.50 0.78
N ILE A 80 -6.41 3.76 0.67
CA ILE A 80 -6.22 4.72 1.76
C ILE A 80 -7.34 4.67 2.79
N ASN A 81 -8.58 4.92 2.35
CA ASN A 81 -9.71 4.98 3.28
C ASN A 81 -9.94 3.66 4.02
N PRO A 82 -9.89 2.49 3.34
CA PRO A 82 -10.04 1.23 4.06
C PRO A 82 -8.91 0.94 5.04
N ALA A 83 -7.68 1.35 4.71
CA ALA A 83 -6.55 1.14 5.63
C ALA A 83 -6.70 1.99 6.89
N LEU A 84 -7.11 3.25 6.73
CA LEU A 84 -7.38 4.11 7.88
C LEU A 84 -8.52 3.54 8.73
N ALA A 85 -9.56 3.02 8.09
CA ALA A 85 -10.68 2.39 8.79
C ALA A 85 -10.25 1.14 9.56
N ALA A 86 -9.19 0.47 9.11
CA ALA A 86 -8.65 -0.72 9.77
C ALA A 86 -7.66 -0.39 10.89
N GLY A 87 -7.40 0.87 11.15
CA GLY A 87 -6.49 1.29 12.21
C GLY A 87 -5.05 1.50 11.78
N LEU A 88 -4.78 1.46 10.48
CA LEU A 88 -3.43 1.65 9.95
C LEU A 88 -3.17 3.12 9.64
N HIS A 89 -1.91 3.47 9.49
CA HIS A 89 -1.53 4.73 8.89
C HIS A 89 -1.57 4.59 7.37
N ALA A 90 -1.53 5.69 6.65
CA ALA A 90 -1.59 5.62 5.19
C ALA A 90 -0.72 6.68 4.53
N VAL A 91 -0.20 6.34 3.34
CA VAL A 91 0.48 7.27 2.45
C VAL A 91 -0.24 7.23 1.12
N PHE A 92 -0.76 8.37 0.71
CA PHE A 92 -1.42 8.50 -0.58
C PHE A 92 -0.41 9.09 -1.59
N VAL A 93 -0.15 8.32 -2.65
CA VAL A 93 0.72 8.77 -3.73
C VAL A 93 -0.16 8.83 -4.99
N PRO A 94 -0.75 9.98 -5.32
CA PRO A 94 -1.64 10.07 -6.46
C PRO A 94 -0.95 9.68 -7.76
N HIS A 95 -1.68 9.00 -8.61
CA HIS A 95 -1.16 8.60 -9.92
C HIS A 95 -2.15 9.04 -11.00
N GLY A 96 -1.78 10.07 -11.73
CA GLY A 96 -2.48 10.53 -12.91
C GLY A 96 -4.00 10.38 -12.88
N ASP A 97 -4.49 9.57 -13.80
CA ASP A 97 -5.94 9.42 -14.02
C ASP A 97 -6.68 8.64 -12.94
N THR A 98 -5.95 7.92 -12.08
CA THR A 98 -6.60 7.13 -11.02
C THR A 98 -7.42 8.02 -10.11
N TRP A 99 -6.89 9.19 -9.77
CA TRP A 99 -7.56 10.17 -8.92
C TRP A 99 -8.92 10.56 -9.50
N ILE A 100 -8.94 10.83 -10.80
CA ILE A 100 -10.16 11.26 -11.49
C ILE A 100 -11.16 10.10 -11.58
N LEU A 101 -10.71 8.92 -11.91
CA LEU A 101 -11.56 7.75 -12.10
C LEU A 101 -12.21 7.27 -10.81
N GLU A 102 -11.51 7.38 -9.70
CA GLU A 102 -12.03 6.90 -8.40
C GLU A 102 -13.13 7.80 -7.85
N HIS A 103 -13.09 9.09 -8.15
CA HIS A 103 -14.09 10.06 -7.69
C HIS A 103 -14.34 10.03 -6.17
N GLU A 104 -13.38 9.56 -5.41
CA GLU A 104 -13.52 9.45 -3.98
C GLU A 104 -12.44 10.28 -3.28
N GLU A 105 -12.84 10.98 -2.22
CA GLU A 105 -11.91 11.80 -1.47
C GLU A 105 -11.18 10.99 -0.41
N VAL A 106 -9.97 11.43 -0.12
CA VAL A 106 -9.20 10.86 0.98
C VAL A 106 -9.81 11.34 2.29
N ASN A 107 -10.17 10.40 3.17
CA ASN A 107 -10.72 10.72 4.48
C ASN A 107 -9.64 11.31 5.39
N ALA A 108 -10.07 12.10 6.37
CA ALA A 108 -9.15 12.58 7.40
C ALA A 108 -8.69 11.39 8.25
N ALA A 109 -7.44 11.42 8.68
CA ALA A 109 -6.93 10.37 9.55
C ALA A 109 -7.60 10.43 10.92
N PRO A 110 -8.08 9.30 11.45
CA PRO A 110 -8.60 9.25 12.81
C PRO A 110 -7.53 9.62 13.85
N ALA A 111 -7.96 9.99 15.05
CA ALA A 111 -7.03 10.33 16.13
C ALA A 111 -6.02 9.19 16.35
N GLY A 112 -4.75 9.54 16.43
CA GLY A 112 -3.68 8.57 16.63
C GLY A 112 -3.16 7.93 15.35
N GLN A 113 -3.80 8.21 14.22
CA GLN A 113 -3.36 7.70 12.93
C GLN A 113 -2.81 8.84 12.08
N ARG A 114 -1.93 8.50 11.14
CA ARG A 114 -1.27 9.48 10.30
C ARG A 114 -1.59 9.24 8.84
N LEU A 115 -1.73 10.33 8.09
CA LEU A 115 -1.92 10.29 6.65
C LEU A 115 -0.90 11.24 6.02
N LEU A 116 -0.09 10.71 5.12
CA LEU A 116 0.84 11.51 4.31
C LEU A 116 0.35 11.52 2.88
N ILE A 117 0.52 12.64 2.21
CA ILE A 117 0.22 12.77 0.79
C ILE A 117 1.51 13.19 0.10
N LEU A 118 2.02 12.33 -0.76
CA LEU A 118 3.30 12.55 -1.44
C LEU A 118 3.09 12.62 -2.94
N GLY A 119 3.86 13.47 -3.59
CA GLY A 119 3.75 13.65 -5.04
C GLY A 119 4.36 12.51 -5.83
N ARG A 120 5.37 11.84 -5.29
CA ARG A 120 6.06 10.74 -5.97
C ARG A 120 6.44 9.64 -4.98
N PHE A 121 6.49 8.42 -5.49
CA PHE A 121 6.85 7.25 -4.70
C PHE A 121 8.24 7.40 -4.05
N ALA A 122 9.20 7.97 -4.78
CA ALA A 122 10.56 8.15 -4.27
C ALA A 122 10.62 9.02 -3.01
N GLU A 123 9.62 9.86 -2.77
CA GLU A 123 9.57 10.70 -1.57
C GLU A 123 9.41 9.89 -0.29
N LEU A 124 9.04 8.63 -0.39
CA LEU A 124 8.97 7.75 0.78
C LEU A 124 10.30 7.69 1.52
N ARG A 125 11.42 7.82 0.79
CA ARG A 125 12.74 7.77 1.42
C ARG A 125 12.99 8.92 2.38
N GLU A 126 12.21 10.00 2.29
CA GLU A 126 12.35 11.15 3.17
C GLU A 126 11.58 10.96 4.48
N HIS A 127 10.70 9.97 4.56
CA HIS A 127 9.83 9.74 5.72
C HIS A 127 10.06 8.38 6.38
N PHE A 128 10.65 7.46 5.69
CA PHE A 128 10.87 6.09 6.12
C PHE A 128 12.30 5.65 5.91
#